data_914406b13dce5c29519274398c6ffe63
#
_entry.id   914406b13dce5c29519274398c6ffe63
#
_cell.length_a   1.000
_cell.length_b   1.000
_cell.length_c   1.000
_cell.angle_alpha   90.00
_cell.angle_beta   90.00
_cell.angle_gamma   90.00
#
_symmetry.space_group_name_H-M   'P 1'
#
loop_
_entity.id
_entity.type
_entity.pdbx_description
1 polymer ?
#
loop_
_entity_poly.entity_id
_entity_poly.type
_entity_poly.pdbx_seq_one_letter_code
_entity_poly.pdbx_strand_id
1 'polypeptide(L)'
;GVYAMQIAMTEAFKMKLSVEEADAIFGRPMGIPKTGVFGLYDLIGIDLMADVLKSFIKELPETDKFHIVAQEIPLVKKLIDTGYTGRKGKGGFYRINKKGGSKILEALNLETGEYSPSKKIDVKSDKVDLNALINRGDKYGEYAWSVLSKIIKYASSLVPEITKEFNDIDEAMRLGFNWAKGPFEMLE
;
A
#
# COMPACT_ATOMS: atom_id res chain seq x y z
N GLY A 1 10.38 -1.28 -0.64
CA GLY A 1 9.17 -2.11 -0.70
C GLY A 1 8.27 -1.93 0.50
N VAL A 2 8.72 -2.35 1.68
CA VAL A 2 7.90 -2.24 2.93
C VAL A 2 7.53 -0.79 3.24
N TYR A 3 8.45 0.16 3.05
CA TYR A 3 8.15 1.59 3.19
C TYR A 3 7.02 2.03 2.25
N ALA A 4 7.07 1.60 0.97
CA ALA A 4 6.06 1.96 -0.02
C ALA A 4 4.67 1.41 0.37
N MET A 5 4.59 0.19 0.86
CA MET A 5 3.34 -0.39 1.37
C MET A 5 2.81 0.38 2.58
N GLN A 6 3.69 0.70 3.53
CA GLN A 6 3.30 1.39 4.76
C GLN A 6 2.82 2.82 4.46
N ILE A 7 3.52 3.55 3.61
CA ILE A 7 3.10 4.91 3.25
C ILE A 7 1.81 4.92 2.44
N ALA A 8 1.62 3.97 1.52
CA ALA A 8 0.38 3.85 0.76
C ALA A 8 -0.82 3.57 1.68
N MET A 9 -0.66 2.72 2.68
CA MET A 9 -1.70 2.45 3.67
C MET A 9 -1.98 3.68 4.55
N THR A 10 -0.95 4.28 5.14
CA THR A 10 -1.13 5.42 6.06
C THR A 10 -1.72 6.65 5.36
N GLU A 11 -1.32 6.93 4.13
CA GLU A 11 -1.91 8.01 3.34
C GLU A 11 -3.38 7.74 2.97
N ALA A 12 -3.76 6.48 2.72
CA ALA A 12 -5.16 6.14 2.50
C ALA A 12 -6.03 6.43 3.73
N PHE A 13 -5.57 6.07 4.93
CA PHE A 13 -6.22 6.44 6.20
C PHE A 13 -6.34 7.96 6.35
N LYS A 14 -5.23 8.68 6.16
CA LYS A 14 -5.17 10.13 6.32
C LYS A 14 -6.10 10.87 5.35
N MET A 15 -6.17 10.42 4.11
CA MET A 15 -6.99 11.03 3.06
C MET A 15 -8.43 10.47 3.00
N LYS A 16 -8.78 9.58 3.94
CA LYS A 16 -10.11 8.95 4.03
C LYS A 16 -10.55 8.24 2.75
N LEU A 17 -9.61 7.60 2.07
CA LEU A 17 -9.93 6.75 0.93
C LEU A 17 -10.49 5.40 1.42
N SER A 18 -11.37 4.81 0.63
CA SER A 18 -11.75 3.42 0.87
C SER A 18 -10.60 2.47 0.49
N VAL A 19 -10.68 1.24 1.01
CA VAL A 19 -9.74 0.17 0.67
C VAL A 19 -9.65 -0.03 -0.84
N GLU A 20 -10.81 -0.04 -1.50
CA GLU A 20 -10.90 -0.24 -2.95
C GLU A 20 -10.34 0.95 -3.75
N GLU A 21 -10.55 2.17 -3.28
CA GLU A 21 -10.00 3.37 -3.92
C GLU A 21 -8.47 3.37 -3.87
N ALA A 22 -7.91 3.10 -2.70
CA ALA A 22 -6.46 3.04 -2.53
C ALA A 22 -5.84 1.91 -3.38
N ASP A 23 -6.42 0.72 -3.39
CA ASP A 23 -5.94 -0.40 -4.20
C ASP A 23 -6.09 -0.16 -5.71
N ALA A 24 -7.13 0.55 -6.13
CA ALA A 24 -7.30 0.91 -7.53
C ALA A 24 -6.23 1.90 -8.03
N ILE A 25 -5.78 2.81 -7.15
CA ILE A 25 -4.75 3.80 -7.49
C ILE A 25 -3.34 3.23 -7.30
N PHE A 26 -3.03 2.67 -6.11
CA PHE A 26 -1.75 2.01 -5.81
C PHE A 26 -1.73 0.61 -6.43
N GLY A 27 -1.77 0.56 -7.75
CA GLY A 27 -1.86 -0.62 -8.56
C GLY A 27 -1.43 -0.33 -9.99
N ARG A 28 -2.14 -0.91 -10.96
CA ARG A 28 -1.80 -0.76 -12.39
C ARG A 28 -1.60 0.68 -12.87
N PRO A 29 -2.39 1.68 -12.45
CA PRO A 29 -2.19 3.06 -12.86
C PRO A 29 -0.82 3.64 -12.47
N MET A 30 -0.25 3.14 -11.38
CA MET A 30 1.10 3.52 -10.92
C MET A 30 2.20 2.53 -11.37
N GLY A 31 1.89 1.59 -12.29
CA GLY A 31 2.86 0.55 -12.68
C GLY A 31 3.15 -0.48 -11.59
N ILE A 32 2.26 -0.62 -10.63
CA ILE A 32 2.34 -1.54 -9.50
C ILE A 32 1.40 -2.73 -9.74
N PRO A 33 1.66 -3.93 -9.19
CA PRO A 33 0.76 -5.06 -9.35
C PRO A 33 -0.68 -4.76 -8.94
N LYS A 34 -1.64 -5.32 -9.67
CA LYS A 34 -3.09 -5.08 -9.47
C LYS A 34 -3.64 -5.43 -8.09
N THR A 35 -2.86 -6.11 -7.27
CA THR A 35 -3.25 -6.50 -5.90
C THR A 35 -3.53 -5.27 -5.04
N GLY A 36 -2.89 -4.14 -5.37
CA GLY A 36 -2.98 -2.94 -4.57
C GLY A 36 -2.21 -3.06 -3.24
N VAL A 37 -2.41 -2.12 -2.34
CA VAL A 37 -1.76 -2.12 -1.03
C VAL A 37 -2.50 -2.99 -0.02
N PHE A 38 -3.80 -2.81 0.15
CA PHE A 38 -4.59 -3.55 1.13
C PHE A 38 -4.76 -5.03 0.76
N GLY A 39 -4.98 -5.30 -0.54
CA GLY A 39 -4.99 -6.66 -1.03
C GLY A 39 -3.64 -7.37 -0.88
N LEU A 40 -2.53 -6.64 -0.89
CA LEU A 40 -1.20 -7.19 -0.65
C LEU A 40 -0.96 -7.47 0.84
N TYR A 41 -1.41 -6.59 1.75
CA TYR A 41 -1.41 -6.88 3.19
C TYR A 41 -2.20 -8.16 3.50
N ASP A 42 -3.39 -8.32 2.90
CA ASP A 42 -4.20 -9.52 3.07
C ASP A 42 -3.54 -10.79 2.51
N LEU A 43 -2.76 -10.65 1.44
CA LEU A 43 -2.04 -11.76 0.82
C LEU A 43 -0.85 -12.23 1.67
N ILE A 44 -0.06 -11.29 2.16
CA ILE A 44 1.12 -11.55 2.98
C ILE A 44 0.70 -12.04 4.37
N GLY A 45 -0.27 -11.38 4.96
CA GLY A 45 -0.72 -11.49 6.32
C GLY A 45 -0.47 -10.19 7.08
N ILE A 46 -1.53 -9.62 7.63
CA ILE A 46 -1.48 -8.35 8.37
C ILE A 46 -0.62 -8.48 9.63
N ASP A 47 -0.72 -9.62 10.30
CA ASP A 47 0.09 -10.00 11.47
C ASP A 47 1.57 -10.12 11.13
N LEU A 48 1.89 -10.82 10.04
CA LEU A 48 3.27 -10.94 9.57
C LEU A 48 3.87 -9.58 9.22
N MET A 49 3.10 -8.72 8.55
CA MET A 49 3.56 -7.36 8.24
C MET A 49 3.78 -6.53 9.50
N ALA A 50 2.95 -6.69 10.53
CA ALA A 50 3.16 -6.03 11.82
C ALA A 50 4.47 -6.48 12.48
N ASP A 51 4.82 -7.76 12.40
CA ASP A 51 6.08 -8.28 12.93
C ASP A 51 7.29 -7.82 12.10
N VAL A 52 7.16 -7.71 10.78
CA VAL A 52 8.19 -7.10 9.92
C VAL A 52 8.43 -5.64 10.30
N LEU A 53 7.37 -4.87 10.54
CA LEU A 53 7.48 -3.47 10.98
C LEU A 53 8.21 -3.35 12.34
N LYS A 54 7.87 -4.19 13.30
CA LYS A 54 8.55 -4.24 14.61
C LYS A 54 10.03 -4.57 14.45
N SER A 55 10.37 -5.52 13.57
CA SER A 55 11.75 -5.88 13.30
C SER A 55 12.51 -4.71 12.68
N PHE A 56 11.92 -3.99 11.74
CA PHE A 56 12.55 -2.81 11.12
C PHE A 56 12.75 -1.67 12.12
N ILE A 57 11.75 -1.42 12.99
CA ILE A 57 11.88 -0.42 14.07
C ILE A 57 13.06 -0.74 14.99
N LYS A 58 13.30 -2.04 15.26
CA LYS A 58 14.38 -2.47 16.14
C LYS A 58 15.76 -2.43 15.47
N GLU A 59 15.84 -2.79 14.19
CA GLU A 59 17.11 -3.04 13.50
C GLU A 59 17.61 -1.82 12.70
N LEU A 60 16.70 -0.93 12.26
CA LEU A 60 17.10 0.27 11.50
C LEU A 60 17.67 1.34 12.44
N PRO A 61 18.66 2.14 11.97
CA PRO A 61 19.17 3.28 12.73
C PRO A 61 18.05 4.23 13.15
N GLU A 62 18.14 4.86 14.32
CA GLU A 62 17.14 5.81 14.83
C GLU A 62 16.92 7.01 13.87
N THR A 63 17.92 7.31 13.04
CA THR A 63 17.86 8.38 12.02
C THR A 63 17.11 7.97 10.76
N ASP A 64 16.82 6.67 10.57
CA ASP A 64 16.10 6.20 9.40
C ASP A 64 14.66 6.72 9.38
N LYS A 65 14.28 7.32 8.25
CA LYS A 65 12.94 7.92 8.07
C LYS A 65 11.81 6.89 8.07
N PHE A 66 12.14 5.59 8.03
CA PHE A 66 11.16 4.52 8.19
C PHE A 66 10.41 4.63 9.51
N HIS A 67 11.06 5.08 10.59
CA HIS A 67 10.43 5.27 11.90
C HIS A 67 9.24 6.24 11.87
N ILE A 68 9.21 7.19 10.92
CA ILE A 68 8.11 8.15 10.79
C ILE A 68 6.83 7.46 10.30
N VAL A 69 6.96 6.44 9.46
CA VAL A 69 5.81 5.74 8.84
C VAL A 69 5.43 4.44 9.56
N ALA A 70 6.33 3.91 10.38
CA ALA A 70 6.13 2.67 11.14
C ALA A 70 5.29 2.90 12.41
N GLN A 71 4.11 3.52 12.24
CA GLN A 71 3.19 3.79 13.35
C GLN A 71 2.16 2.68 13.48
N GLU A 72 1.79 2.36 14.72
CA GLU A 72 0.70 1.45 15.00
C GLU A 72 -0.64 2.12 14.66
N ILE A 73 -1.44 1.44 13.83
CA ILE A 73 -2.79 1.89 13.46
C ILE A 73 -3.79 1.08 14.30
N PRO A 74 -4.62 1.71 15.14
CA PRO A 74 -5.53 1.01 16.06
C PRO A 74 -6.46 0.01 15.35
N LEU A 75 -6.95 0.35 14.15
CA LEU A 75 -7.80 -0.55 13.37
C LEU A 75 -7.03 -1.80 12.92
N VAL A 76 -5.77 -1.66 12.51
CA VAL A 76 -4.91 -2.78 12.11
C VAL A 76 -4.66 -3.70 13.31
N LYS A 77 -4.35 -3.13 14.48
CA LYS A 77 -4.22 -3.90 15.71
C LYS A 77 -5.49 -4.68 16.04
N LYS A 78 -6.65 -4.03 15.97
CA LYS A 78 -7.95 -4.68 16.19
C LYS A 78 -8.20 -5.84 15.24
N LEU A 79 -7.85 -5.71 13.95
CA LEU A 79 -7.95 -6.79 12.98
C LEU A 79 -7.12 -8.01 13.42
N ILE A 80 -5.87 -7.79 13.81
CA ILE A 80 -4.97 -8.85 14.28
C ILE A 80 -5.54 -9.53 15.53
N ASP A 81 -5.90 -8.74 16.54
CA ASP A 81 -6.41 -9.23 17.83
C ASP A 81 -7.70 -10.06 17.69
N THR A 82 -8.49 -9.80 16.64
CA THR A 82 -9.75 -10.50 16.36
C THR A 82 -9.62 -11.62 15.33
N GLY A 83 -8.40 -11.88 14.84
CA GLY A 83 -8.11 -12.97 13.89
C GLY A 83 -8.42 -12.64 12.43
N TYR A 84 -8.59 -11.36 12.09
CA TYR A 84 -8.70 -10.87 10.71
C TYR A 84 -7.31 -10.52 10.17
N THR A 85 -6.49 -11.55 9.96
CA THR A 85 -5.08 -11.42 9.60
C THR A 85 -4.83 -11.49 8.09
N GLY A 86 -5.87 -11.48 7.28
CA GLY A 86 -5.81 -11.57 5.83
C GLY A 86 -6.39 -12.87 5.30
N ARG A 87 -5.95 -13.30 4.11
CA ARG A 87 -6.52 -14.47 3.39
C ARG A 87 -6.36 -15.78 4.14
N LYS A 88 -5.38 -15.89 5.02
CA LYS A 88 -5.13 -17.08 5.86
C LYS A 88 -6.03 -17.13 7.10
N GLY A 89 -6.58 -15.97 7.51
CA GLY A 89 -7.44 -15.84 8.67
C GLY A 89 -8.93 -15.80 8.31
N LYS A 90 -9.71 -15.09 9.12
CA LYS A 90 -11.16 -14.88 8.90
C LYS A 90 -11.47 -13.91 7.75
N GLY A 91 -10.47 -13.28 7.19
CA GLY A 91 -10.44 -12.17 6.26
C GLY A 91 -9.42 -11.14 6.74
N GLY A 92 -9.38 -9.97 6.13
CA GLY A 92 -8.51 -8.85 6.47
C GLY A 92 -9.18 -7.54 6.06
N PHE A 93 -8.50 -6.72 5.28
CA PHE A 93 -9.13 -5.55 4.66
C PHE A 93 -10.23 -5.93 3.67
N TYR A 94 -10.12 -7.12 3.09
CA TYR A 94 -11.20 -7.79 2.36
C TYR A 94 -11.58 -9.12 3.03
N ARG A 95 -12.82 -9.51 2.88
CA ARG A 95 -13.29 -10.83 3.30
C ARG A 95 -14.33 -11.39 2.34
N ILE A 96 -14.49 -12.70 2.33
CA ILE A 96 -15.56 -13.35 1.59
C ILE A 96 -16.68 -13.71 2.57
N ASN A 97 -17.84 -13.08 2.39
CA ASN A 97 -19.05 -13.43 3.12
C ASN A 97 -19.80 -14.54 2.36
N LYS A 98 -20.06 -15.65 3.05
CA LYS A 98 -20.76 -16.82 2.48
C LYS A 98 -22.22 -16.94 2.94
N LYS A 99 -22.78 -15.90 3.55
CA LYS A 99 -24.18 -15.90 4.01
C LYS A 99 -25.14 -15.91 2.81
N GLY A 100 -26.19 -16.72 2.88
CA GLY A 100 -27.22 -16.78 1.84
C GLY A 100 -26.87 -17.59 0.58
N GLY A 101 -25.85 -18.46 0.62
CA GLY A 101 -25.51 -19.36 -0.50
C GLY A 101 -24.66 -18.72 -1.62
N SER A 102 -24.46 -17.42 -1.62
CA SER A 102 -23.57 -16.70 -2.54
C SER A 102 -22.29 -16.24 -1.84
N LYS A 103 -21.21 -16.16 -2.62
CA LYS A 103 -19.94 -15.59 -2.15
C LYS A 103 -19.92 -14.10 -2.48
N ILE A 104 -19.98 -13.26 -1.47
CA ILE A 104 -19.88 -11.80 -1.63
C ILE A 104 -18.53 -11.34 -1.11
N LEU A 105 -17.77 -10.67 -1.96
CA LEU A 105 -16.57 -9.97 -1.52
C LEU A 105 -16.98 -8.70 -0.77
N GLU A 106 -16.50 -8.54 0.44
CA GLU A 106 -16.71 -7.36 1.27
C GLU A 106 -15.37 -6.66 1.52
N ALA A 107 -15.43 -5.34 1.64
CA ALA A 107 -14.30 -4.50 2.01
C ALA A 107 -14.56 -3.81 3.36
N LEU A 108 -13.49 -3.61 4.11
CA LEU A 108 -13.49 -2.93 5.40
C LEU A 108 -13.58 -1.42 5.20
N ASN A 109 -14.49 -0.78 5.88
CA ASN A 109 -14.48 0.67 6.01
C ASN A 109 -13.39 1.09 7.01
N LEU A 110 -12.43 1.89 6.55
CA LEU A 110 -11.26 2.28 7.34
C LEU A 110 -11.59 3.24 8.51
N GLU A 111 -12.74 3.92 8.46
CA GLU A 111 -13.18 4.82 9.54
C GLU A 111 -14.01 4.09 10.59
N THR A 112 -14.93 3.24 10.17
CA THR A 112 -15.88 2.56 11.08
C THR A 112 -15.42 1.18 11.52
N GLY A 113 -14.58 0.52 10.72
CA GLY A 113 -14.19 -0.88 10.94
C GLY A 113 -15.28 -1.87 10.59
N GLU A 114 -16.31 -1.47 9.86
CA GLU A 114 -17.40 -2.32 9.41
C GLU A 114 -17.18 -2.83 7.98
N TYR A 115 -17.70 -4.01 7.67
CA TYR A 115 -17.62 -4.57 6.33
C TYR A 115 -18.89 -4.28 5.54
N SER A 116 -18.71 -3.95 4.27
CA SER A 116 -19.80 -3.80 3.29
C SER A 116 -19.40 -4.42 1.94
N PRO A 117 -20.38 -4.74 1.06
CA PRO A 117 -20.07 -5.27 -0.26
C PRO A 117 -19.04 -4.40 -0.99
N SER A 118 -17.96 -5.03 -1.46
CA SER A 118 -16.87 -4.34 -2.15
C SER A 118 -17.34 -3.73 -3.47
N LYS A 119 -16.89 -2.51 -3.75
CA LYS A 119 -17.24 -1.75 -4.94
C LYS A 119 -16.07 -1.74 -5.92
N LYS A 120 -16.37 -1.92 -7.20
CA LYS A 120 -15.37 -1.70 -8.24
C LYS A 120 -15.17 -0.19 -8.43
N ILE A 121 -13.94 0.25 -8.30
CA ILE A 121 -13.57 1.66 -8.56
C ILE A 121 -13.05 1.75 -9.99
N ASP A 122 -13.68 2.60 -10.79
CA ASP A 122 -13.23 2.93 -12.15
C ASP A 122 -12.35 4.17 -12.10
N VAL A 123 -11.06 3.97 -12.26
CA VAL A 123 -10.07 5.07 -12.29
C VAL A 123 -10.00 5.73 -13.66
N LYS A 124 -10.74 5.21 -14.67
CA LYS A 124 -10.73 5.68 -16.08
C LYS A 124 -9.32 5.69 -16.71
N SER A 125 -8.46 4.79 -16.27
CA SER A 125 -7.09 4.67 -16.77
C SER A 125 -6.80 3.20 -17.08
N ASP A 126 -7.12 2.76 -18.29
CA ASP A 126 -6.75 1.44 -18.79
C ASP A 126 -5.27 1.36 -19.20
N LYS A 127 -4.58 2.50 -19.25
CA LYS A 127 -3.14 2.60 -19.55
C LYS A 127 -2.41 3.22 -18.38
N VAL A 128 -1.24 2.69 -18.08
CA VAL A 128 -0.30 3.25 -17.10
C VAL A 128 0.18 4.60 -17.64
N ASP A 129 -0.52 5.66 -17.30
CA ASP A 129 -0.08 7.04 -17.51
C ASP A 129 -0.02 7.71 -16.14
N LEU A 130 1.14 7.57 -15.53
CA LEU A 130 1.41 8.13 -14.21
C LEU A 130 1.27 9.65 -14.20
N ASN A 131 1.73 10.31 -15.26
CA ASN A 131 1.66 11.77 -15.38
C ASN A 131 0.21 12.24 -15.41
N ALA A 132 -0.64 11.62 -16.22
CA ALA A 132 -2.07 11.92 -16.22
C ALA A 132 -2.72 11.66 -14.87
N LEU A 133 -2.32 10.58 -14.17
CA LEU A 133 -2.84 10.24 -12.85
C LEU A 133 -2.51 11.32 -11.81
N ILE A 134 -1.24 11.70 -11.66
CA ILE A 134 -0.82 12.68 -10.64
C ILE A 134 -1.33 14.10 -10.91
N ASN A 135 -1.64 14.41 -12.16
CA ASN A 135 -2.16 15.73 -12.58
C ASN A 135 -3.70 15.79 -12.66
N ARG A 136 -4.42 14.79 -12.18
CA ARG A 136 -5.89 14.75 -12.25
C ARG A 136 -6.61 15.90 -11.54
N GLY A 137 -5.99 16.48 -10.52
CA GLY A 137 -6.63 17.54 -9.72
C GLY A 137 -7.77 17.04 -8.82
N ASP A 138 -7.85 15.73 -8.56
CA ASP A 138 -8.82 15.13 -7.64
C ASP A 138 -8.09 14.33 -6.53
N LYS A 139 -8.86 13.80 -5.56
CA LYS A 139 -8.30 13.03 -4.44
C LYS A 139 -7.45 11.83 -4.88
N TYR A 140 -7.67 11.28 -6.05
CA TYR A 140 -6.90 10.15 -6.57
C TYR A 140 -5.54 10.58 -7.06
N GLY A 141 -5.46 11.71 -7.78
CA GLY A 141 -4.19 12.32 -8.17
C GLY A 141 -3.38 12.79 -6.95
N GLU A 142 -4.05 13.40 -5.99
CA GLU A 142 -3.42 13.83 -4.72
C GLU A 142 -2.85 12.63 -3.95
N TYR A 143 -3.60 11.53 -3.85
CA TYR A 143 -3.12 10.31 -3.20
C TYR A 143 -1.93 9.70 -3.94
N ALA A 144 -2.02 9.55 -5.26
CA ALA A 144 -0.94 9.00 -6.07
C ALA A 144 0.35 9.82 -5.91
N TRP A 145 0.25 11.14 -5.99
CA TRP A 145 1.40 12.03 -5.81
C TRP A 145 1.94 12.01 -4.37
N SER A 146 1.07 12.04 -3.37
CA SER A 146 1.48 11.99 -1.97
C SER A 146 2.28 10.72 -1.66
N VAL A 147 1.81 9.57 -2.15
CA VAL A 147 2.51 8.30 -1.96
C VAL A 147 3.82 8.26 -2.73
N LEU A 148 3.78 8.57 -4.03
CA LEU A 148 4.96 8.51 -4.91
C LEU A 148 6.06 9.45 -4.44
N SER A 149 5.75 10.71 -4.15
CA SER A 149 6.73 11.70 -3.72
C SER A 149 7.43 11.29 -2.41
N LYS A 150 6.72 10.66 -1.48
CA LYS A 150 7.29 10.15 -0.23
C LYS A 150 8.17 8.93 -0.45
N ILE A 151 7.78 8.03 -1.37
CA ILE A 151 8.60 6.87 -1.76
C ILE A 151 9.92 7.35 -2.37
N ILE A 152 9.87 8.29 -3.32
CA ILE A 152 11.06 8.86 -3.96
C ILE A 152 11.96 9.55 -2.94
N LYS A 153 11.38 10.37 -2.06
CA LYS A 153 12.13 11.04 -1.01
C LYS A 153 12.83 10.07 -0.05
N TYR A 154 12.15 8.98 0.32
CA TYR A 154 12.76 7.93 1.14
C TYR A 154 13.88 7.21 0.36
N ALA A 155 13.60 6.75 -0.86
CA ALA A 155 14.59 6.10 -1.72
C ALA A 155 15.85 6.98 -1.93
N SER A 156 15.65 8.28 -2.18
CA SER A 156 16.76 9.23 -2.31
C SER A 156 17.59 9.35 -1.04
N SER A 157 17.00 9.20 0.14
CA SER A 157 17.74 9.26 1.41
C SER A 157 18.62 8.04 1.67
N LEU A 158 18.47 6.96 0.90
CA LEU A 158 19.31 5.78 0.99
C LEU A 158 20.55 5.83 0.08
N VAL A 159 20.67 6.85 -0.75
CA VAL A 159 21.83 7.11 -1.61
C VAL A 159 22.66 8.23 -0.99
N PRO A 160 23.98 8.09 -0.83
CA PRO A 160 24.85 6.95 -1.19
C PRO A 160 25.06 5.92 -0.07
N GLU A 161 24.28 5.99 1.02
CA GLU A 161 24.55 5.20 2.23
C GLU A 161 24.39 3.69 1.99
N ILE A 162 23.31 3.28 1.33
CA ILE A 162 22.99 1.87 1.06
C ILE A 162 23.51 1.44 -0.31
N THR A 163 23.39 2.31 -1.30
CA THR A 163 23.92 2.11 -2.65
C THR A 163 24.41 3.44 -3.22
N LYS A 164 25.37 3.38 -4.14
CA LYS A 164 25.89 4.57 -4.85
C LYS A 164 25.07 4.90 -6.10
N GLU A 165 24.31 3.93 -6.61
CA GLU A 165 23.60 4.02 -7.88
C GLU A 165 22.08 3.99 -7.66
N PHE A 166 21.38 4.99 -8.18
CA PHE A 166 19.91 5.03 -8.12
C PHE A 166 19.26 3.84 -8.81
N ASN A 167 19.88 3.35 -9.88
CA ASN A 167 19.39 2.20 -10.66
C ASN A 167 19.29 0.93 -9.82
N ASP A 168 20.12 0.74 -8.81
CA ASP A 168 20.07 -0.44 -7.93
C ASP A 168 18.74 -0.48 -7.16
N ILE A 169 18.24 0.68 -6.75
CA ILE A 169 16.95 0.79 -6.06
C ILE A 169 15.79 0.50 -7.02
N ASP A 170 15.87 1.03 -8.24
CA ASP A 170 14.86 0.78 -9.27
C ASP A 170 14.82 -0.71 -9.63
N GLU A 171 15.97 -1.32 -9.83
CA GLU A 171 16.07 -2.76 -10.12
C GLU A 171 15.53 -3.61 -8.96
N ALA A 172 15.86 -3.26 -7.71
CA ALA A 172 15.35 -3.95 -6.53
C ALA A 172 13.81 -3.90 -6.46
N MET A 173 13.19 -2.79 -6.85
CA MET A 173 11.74 -2.66 -6.86
C MET A 173 11.10 -3.43 -8.02
N ARG A 174 11.73 -3.44 -9.21
CA ARG A 174 11.24 -4.23 -10.34
C ARG A 174 11.35 -5.75 -10.06
N LEU A 175 12.50 -6.20 -9.58
CA LEU A 175 12.75 -7.63 -9.35
C LEU A 175 12.10 -8.15 -8.06
N GLY A 176 12.16 -7.37 -6.98
CA GLY A 176 11.67 -7.79 -5.67
C GLY A 176 10.17 -7.59 -5.47
N PHE A 177 9.58 -6.59 -6.13
CA PHE A 177 8.17 -6.20 -5.93
C PHE A 177 7.34 -6.21 -7.22
N ASN A 178 7.95 -6.63 -8.33
CA ASN A 178 7.30 -6.73 -9.65
C ASN A 178 6.66 -5.40 -10.10
N TRP A 179 7.31 -4.28 -9.80
CA TRP A 179 6.93 -2.99 -10.32
C TRP A 179 7.32 -2.86 -11.79
N ALA A 180 6.55 -2.15 -12.60
CA ALA A 180 6.88 -1.90 -14.00
C ALA A 180 8.07 -0.95 -14.14
N LYS A 181 8.17 0.03 -13.25
CA LYS A 181 9.26 1.01 -13.13
C LYS A 181 9.64 1.15 -11.66
N GLY A 182 10.92 1.37 -11.38
CA GLY A 182 11.36 1.76 -10.04
C GLY A 182 11.04 3.23 -9.73
N PRO A 183 11.23 3.66 -8.46
CA PRO A 183 10.82 4.99 -8.03
C PRO A 183 11.50 6.14 -8.79
N PHE A 184 12.75 6.00 -9.22
CA PHE A 184 13.46 7.03 -9.98
C PHE A 184 13.08 7.00 -11.46
N GLU A 185 12.88 5.82 -12.05
CA GLU A 185 12.36 5.66 -13.41
C GLU A 185 10.95 6.24 -13.58
N MET A 186 10.18 6.37 -12.48
CA MET A 186 8.87 7.02 -12.50
C MET A 186 8.92 8.55 -12.63
N LEU A 187 10.12 9.15 -12.47
CA LEU A 187 10.33 10.60 -12.65
C LEU A 187 10.61 10.98 -14.12
N GLU A 188 10.94 10.00 -14.95
CA GLU A 188 11.19 10.16 -16.40
C GLU A 188 9.90 10.08 -17.22
#